data_edef1da6df50377737cc03207d6ffc43
#
_entry.id   edef1da6df50377737cc03207d6ffc43
#
_cell.length_a   1.000
_cell.length_b   1.000
_cell.length_c   1.000
_cell.angle_alpha   90.00
_cell.angle_beta   90.00
_cell.angle_gamma   90.00
#
_symmetry.space_group_name_H-M   'P 1'
#
loop_
_entity.id
_entity.type
_entity.pdbx_description
1 polymer ?
#
loop_
_entity_poly.entity_id
_entity_poly.type
_entity_poly.pdbx_seq_one_letter_code
_entity_poly.pdbx_strand_id
1 'polypeptide(L)'
;SHLTKKLLYLDEEVICLDNYFTGRKSNVHSYLNNPNFELIRHDVTEPIQLEVDKIWHLACPASPIHYQFNPIKTTKTSFMGTYNMLGLAKRVGAKILLASTSEVYGNPEEHPQKETYHGSVNTIGLRSCYDEGKRLAETLCSDYQRMHDVDIRIMRIFNTYGPYMLSLIHI
;
A
#
# COMPACT_ATOMS: atom_id res chain seq x y z
N SER A 1 6.63 -8.77 5.37
CA SER A 1 7.31 -10.02 5.74
C SER A 1 6.51 -11.27 5.36
N HIS A 2 5.21 -11.39 5.72
CA HIS A 2 4.42 -12.60 5.39
C HIS A 2 4.28 -12.83 3.89
N LEU A 3 3.97 -11.78 3.13
CA LEU A 3 3.88 -11.85 1.67
C LEU A 3 5.23 -12.25 1.06
N THR A 4 6.32 -11.60 1.47
CA THR A 4 7.69 -11.95 1.04
C THR A 4 7.98 -13.43 1.27
N LYS A 5 7.70 -13.93 2.49
CA LYS A 5 7.85 -15.36 2.81
C LYS A 5 7.07 -16.25 1.84
N LYS A 6 5.81 -15.90 1.59
CA LYS A 6 4.94 -16.70 0.71
C LYS A 6 5.42 -16.70 -0.73
N LEU A 7 5.85 -15.55 -1.25
CA LEU A 7 6.34 -15.44 -2.63
C LEU A 7 7.64 -16.24 -2.82
N LEU A 8 8.61 -16.09 -1.90
CA LEU A 8 9.84 -16.87 -1.93
C LEU A 8 9.61 -18.38 -1.79
N TYR A 9 8.59 -18.80 -1.03
CA TYR A 9 8.18 -20.21 -0.95
C TYR A 9 7.60 -20.73 -2.27
N LEU A 10 7.10 -19.86 -3.13
CA LEU A 10 6.59 -20.16 -4.48
C LEU A 10 7.65 -19.99 -5.57
N ASP A 11 8.93 -19.90 -5.19
CA ASP A 11 10.09 -19.68 -6.08
C ASP A 11 9.99 -18.40 -6.94
N GLU A 12 9.22 -17.40 -6.48
CA GLU A 12 9.19 -16.08 -7.13
C GLU A 12 10.44 -15.27 -6.75
N GLU A 13 10.97 -14.49 -7.69
CA GLU A 13 11.97 -13.48 -7.39
C GLU A 13 11.30 -12.26 -6.75
N VAL A 14 11.81 -11.79 -5.63
CA VAL A 14 11.15 -10.76 -4.81
C VAL A 14 12.06 -9.58 -4.58
N ILE A 15 11.69 -8.42 -5.11
CA ILE A 15 12.29 -7.13 -4.77
C ILE A 15 11.42 -6.46 -3.71
N CYS A 16 11.98 -6.21 -2.54
CA CYS A 16 11.31 -5.53 -1.44
C CYS A 16 11.78 -4.07 -1.33
N LEU A 17 10.87 -3.12 -1.52
CA LEU A 17 11.13 -1.69 -1.33
C LEU A 17 10.57 -1.23 0.01
N ASP A 18 11.39 -0.61 0.86
CA ASP A 18 10.95 -0.04 2.12
C ASP A 18 11.87 1.14 2.53
N ASN A 19 11.30 2.24 3.02
CA ASN A 19 12.07 3.36 3.57
C ASN A 19 12.32 3.23 5.08
N TYR A 20 11.75 2.19 5.72
CA TYR A 20 11.80 1.89 7.15
C TYR A 20 11.19 2.98 8.05
N PHE A 21 10.21 3.72 7.56
CA PHE A 21 9.51 4.69 8.39
C PHE A 21 8.72 3.99 9.52
N THR A 22 8.04 2.89 9.21
CA THR A 22 7.34 2.05 10.20
C THR A 22 7.85 0.62 10.21
N GLY A 23 8.47 0.17 9.13
CA GLY A 23 9.02 -1.17 8.96
C GLY A 23 10.34 -1.36 9.71
N ARG A 24 10.71 -2.64 9.91
CA ARG A 24 11.99 -3.01 10.51
C ARG A 24 12.73 -3.99 9.60
N LYS A 25 14.02 -3.73 9.36
CA LYS A 25 14.88 -4.61 8.55
C LYS A 25 14.90 -6.05 9.10
N SER A 26 14.76 -6.21 10.42
CA SER A 26 14.66 -7.53 11.07
C SER A 26 13.52 -8.39 10.55
N ASN A 27 12.44 -7.80 10.03
CA ASN A 27 11.28 -8.54 9.50
C ASN A 27 11.59 -9.34 8.23
N VAL A 28 12.67 -9.02 7.53
CA VAL A 28 13.11 -9.68 6.29
C VAL A 28 14.56 -10.18 6.37
N HIS A 29 15.18 -10.08 7.56
CA HIS A 29 16.60 -10.43 7.76
C HIS A 29 16.91 -11.87 7.35
N SER A 30 16.00 -12.81 7.60
CA SER A 30 16.20 -14.22 7.24
C SER A 30 16.25 -14.48 5.73
N TYR A 31 15.87 -13.51 4.90
CA TYR A 31 15.85 -13.66 3.44
C TYR A 31 17.03 -12.97 2.74
N LEU A 32 17.86 -12.20 3.47
CA LEU A 32 18.95 -11.41 2.86
C LEU A 32 19.99 -12.25 2.10
N ASN A 33 20.13 -13.53 2.44
CA ASN A 33 21.03 -14.45 1.75
C ASN A 33 20.32 -15.34 0.73
N ASN A 34 19.02 -15.13 0.49
CA ASN A 34 18.28 -15.87 -0.53
C ASN A 34 18.58 -15.26 -1.91
N PRO A 35 19.03 -16.04 -2.92
CA PRO A 35 19.33 -15.50 -4.25
C PRO A 35 18.14 -14.88 -4.96
N ASN A 36 16.92 -15.30 -4.61
CA ASN A 36 15.68 -14.76 -5.17
C ASN A 36 15.12 -13.57 -4.38
N PHE A 37 15.90 -12.96 -3.46
CA PHE A 37 15.45 -11.84 -2.65
C PHE A 37 16.38 -10.65 -2.72
N GLU A 38 15.84 -9.51 -3.12
CA GLU A 38 16.55 -8.23 -3.09
C GLU A 38 15.84 -7.23 -2.16
N LEU A 39 16.61 -6.50 -1.37
CA LEU A 39 16.13 -5.48 -0.45
C LEU A 39 16.66 -4.11 -0.83
N ILE A 40 15.79 -3.23 -1.30
CA ILE A 40 16.15 -1.86 -1.70
C ILE A 40 15.57 -0.87 -0.69
N ARG A 41 16.42 -0.05 -0.08
CA ARG A 41 15.97 1.07 0.73
C ARG A 41 15.53 2.21 -0.17
N HIS A 42 14.22 2.42 -0.29
CA HIS A 42 13.65 3.41 -1.17
C HIS A 42 12.37 4.02 -0.62
N ASP A 43 12.12 5.29 -0.89
CA ASP A 43 10.85 5.96 -0.61
C ASP A 43 10.00 5.98 -1.87
N VAL A 44 8.82 5.37 -1.83
CA VAL A 44 7.93 5.27 -2.99
C VAL A 44 7.44 6.62 -3.53
N THR A 45 7.62 7.70 -2.78
CA THR A 45 7.34 9.06 -3.26
C THR A 45 8.34 9.55 -4.30
N GLU A 46 9.45 8.86 -4.46
CA GLU A 46 10.44 9.09 -5.50
C GLU A 46 10.30 8.01 -6.58
N PRO A 47 10.45 8.34 -7.86
CA PRO A 47 10.34 7.36 -8.94
C PRO A 47 11.48 6.34 -8.88
N ILE A 48 11.18 5.12 -9.30
CA ILE A 48 12.16 4.04 -9.43
C ILE A 48 11.92 3.29 -10.75
N GLN A 49 12.98 2.78 -11.33
CA GLN A 49 12.93 1.93 -12.52
C GLN A 49 13.33 0.51 -12.16
N LEU A 50 12.44 -0.42 -12.38
CA LEU A 50 12.63 -1.86 -12.12
C LEU A 50 11.93 -2.62 -13.24
N GLU A 51 12.41 -3.82 -13.54
CA GLU A 51 11.73 -4.77 -14.42
C GLU A 51 11.04 -5.82 -13.54
N VAL A 52 9.70 -5.79 -13.53
CA VAL A 52 8.88 -6.65 -12.66
C VAL A 52 7.56 -7.01 -13.35
N ASP A 53 7.01 -8.19 -13.06
CA ASP A 53 5.73 -8.65 -13.59
C ASP A 53 4.55 -8.31 -12.68
N LYS A 54 4.81 -8.14 -11.39
CA LYS A 54 3.78 -7.92 -10.37
C LYS A 54 4.24 -6.89 -9.34
N ILE A 55 3.36 -5.97 -8.99
CA ILE A 55 3.61 -4.96 -7.95
C ILE A 55 2.58 -5.12 -6.83
N TRP A 56 3.06 -5.28 -5.60
CA TRP A 56 2.25 -5.29 -4.39
C TRP A 56 2.45 -3.96 -3.67
N HIS A 57 1.61 -2.98 -3.99
CA HIS A 57 1.73 -1.64 -3.41
C HIS A 57 1.09 -1.58 -2.02
N LEU A 58 1.91 -1.86 -0.99
CA LEU A 58 1.51 -1.89 0.42
C LEU A 58 2.06 -0.67 1.19
N ALA A 59 2.84 0.18 0.54
CA ALA A 59 3.57 1.27 1.18
C ALA A 59 2.67 2.45 1.53
N CYS A 60 2.29 2.55 2.79
CA CYS A 60 1.67 3.72 3.42
C CYS A 60 1.68 3.54 4.93
N PRO A 61 1.91 4.59 5.73
CA PRO A 61 1.62 4.53 7.17
C PRO A 61 0.13 4.23 7.38
N ALA A 62 -0.19 3.13 8.05
CA ALA A 62 -1.58 2.64 8.18
C ALA A 62 -2.11 2.69 9.62
N SER A 63 -1.30 3.10 10.58
CA SER A 63 -1.68 3.23 11.98
C SER A 63 -1.88 4.71 12.35
N PRO A 64 -2.92 5.07 13.12
CA PRO A 64 -3.18 6.45 13.54
C PRO A 64 -1.94 7.16 14.10
N ILE A 65 -1.21 6.50 14.97
CA ILE A 65 0.02 7.05 15.58
C ILE A 65 1.10 7.40 14.54
N HIS A 66 1.14 6.69 13.42
CA HIS A 66 2.14 6.92 12.38
C HIS A 66 1.65 7.91 11.32
N TYR A 67 0.40 7.75 10.81
CA TYR A 67 -0.09 8.62 9.76
C TYR A 67 -0.42 10.03 10.26
N GLN A 68 -0.74 10.20 11.54
CA GLN A 68 -0.94 11.50 12.18
C GLN A 68 0.37 12.18 12.61
N PHE A 69 1.45 11.42 12.78
CA PHE A 69 2.77 11.99 13.12
C PHE A 69 3.29 12.94 12.03
N ASN A 70 3.09 12.57 10.76
CA ASN A 70 3.38 13.44 9.63
C ASN A 70 2.29 13.30 8.55
N PRO A 71 1.16 14.03 8.71
CA PRO A 71 0.01 13.89 7.83
C PRO A 71 0.32 14.30 6.38
N ILE A 72 1.17 15.30 6.17
CA ILE A 72 1.59 15.73 4.82
C ILE A 72 2.36 14.60 4.13
N LYS A 73 3.29 13.96 4.83
CA LYS A 73 4.04 12.82 4.29
C LYS A 73 3.11 11.64 3.99
N THR A 74 2.11 11.39 4.84
CA THR A 74 1.12 10.33 4.63
C THR A 74 0.33 10.56 3.35
N THR A 75 -0.22 11.77 3.16
CA THR A 75 -0.92 12.16 1.94
C THR A 75 -0.01 12.03 0.71
N LYS A 76 1.23 12.56 0.80
CA LYS A 76 2.23 12.45 -0.27
C LYS A 76 2.52 10.98 -0.61
N THR A 77 2.69 10.11 0.38
CA THR A 77 2.96 8.69 0.17
C THR A 77 1.80 7.99 -0.53
N SER A 78 0.56 8.27 -0.11
CA SER A 78 -0.63 7.69 -0.74
C SER A 78 -0.78 8.13 -2.20
N PHE A 79 -0.58 9.43 -2.49
CA PHE A 79 -0.73 9.97 -3.84
C PHE A 79 0.50 9.67 -4.71
N MET A 80 1.67 10.24 -4.37
CA MET A 80 2.89 10.11 -5.20
C MET A 80 3.39 8.67 -5.26
N GLY A 81 3.30 7.93 -4.15
CA GLY A 81 3.69 6.53 -4.12
C GLY A 81 2.83 5.70 -5.08
N THR A 82 1.51 5.88 -5.05
CA THR A 82 0.61 5.19 -5.98
C THR A 82 0.85 5.64 -7.42
N TYR A 83 1.02 6.94 -7.67
CA TYR A 83 1.31 7.48 -8.99
C TYR A 83 2.59 6.89 -9.60
N ASN A 84 3.68 6.82 -8.82
CA ASN A 84 4.95 6.25 -9.25
C ASN A 84 4.83 4.74 -9.52
N MET A 85 4.14 3.99 -8.67
CA MET A 85 3.94 2.55 -8.86
C MET A 85 3.04 2.24 -10.06
N LEU A 86 2.03 3.05 -10.33
CA LEU A 86 1.20 2.93 -11.53
C LEU A 86 1.98 3.30 -12.80
N GLY A 87 2.83 4.32 -12.73
CA GLY A 87 3.75 4.67 -13.82
C GLY A 87 4.73 3.54 -14.13
N LEU A 88 5.29 2.92 -13.11
CA LEU A 88 6.13 1.73 -13.25
C LEU A 88 5.34 0.57 -13.86
N ALA A 89 4.16 0.24 -13.33
CA ALA A 89 3.31 -0.84 -13.83
C ALA A 89 2.97 -0.65 -15.32
N LYS A 90 2.58 0.58 -15.70
CA LYS A 90 2.32 0.93 -17.10
C LYS A 90 3.56 0.72 -17.99
N ARG A 91 4.74 1.15 -17.54
CA ARG A 91 5.98 1.06 -18.30
C ARG A 91 6.37 -0.38 -18.62
N VAL A 92 6.26 -1.28 -17.63
CA VAL A 92 6.72 -2.67 -17.76
C VAL A 92 5.61 -3.67 -18.05
N GLY A 93 4.35 -3.24 -18.14
CA GLY A 93 3.20 -4.13 -18.34
C GLY A 93 2.86 -4.98 -17.09
N ALA A 94 3.29 -4.56 -15.91
CA ALA A 94 3.08 -5.31 -14.67
C ALA A 94 1.64 -5.23 -14.17
N LYS A 95 1.19 -6.30 -13.50
CA LYS A 95 -0.03 -6.27 -12.69
C LYS A 95 0.25 -5.56 -11.37
N ILE A 96 -0.69 -4.74 -10.92
CA ILE A 96 -0.54 -4.05 -9.64
C ILE A 96 -1.72 -4.31 -8.70
N LEU A 97 -1.42 -4.59 -7.44
CA LEU A 97 -2.39 -4.63 -6.35
C LEU A 97 -2.16 -3.43 -5.42
N LEU A 98 -3.18 -2.61 -5.24
CA LEU A 98 -3.21 -1.55 -4.23
C LEU A 98 -3.81 -2.07 -2.93
N ALA A 99 -3.07 -1.98 -1.84
CA ALA A 99 -3.63 -2.12 -0.49
C ALA A 99 -4.37 -0.84 -0.12
N SER A 100 -5.67 -0.83 -0.36
CA SER A 100 -6.60 0.17 0.14
C SER A 100 -7.10 -0.21 1.54
N THR A 101 -8.16 0.39 2.02
CA THR A 101 -8.63 0.28 3.40
C THR A 101 -10.14 0.45 3.49
N SER A 102 -10.75 -0.08 4.56
CA SER A 102 -12.14 0.25 4.91
C SER A 102 -12.37 1.74 5.22
N GLU A 103 -11.31 2.48 5.52
CA GLU A 103 -11.38 3.91 5.84
C GLU A 103 -11.83 4.77 4.64
N VAL A 104 -11.80 4.23 3.42
CA VAL A 104 -12.38 4.89 2.23
C VAL A 104 -13.90 5.08 2.36
N TYR A 105 -14.54 4.34 3.24
CA TYR A 105 -15.96 4.50 3.58
C TYR A 105 -16.23 5.61 4.61
N GLY A 106 -15.20 6.06 5.33
CA GLY A 106 -15.30 7.10 6.34
C GLY A 106 -16.17 6.70 7.51
N ASN A 107 -17.19 7.53 7.80
CA ASN A 107 -18.22 7.25 8.79
C ASN A 107 -19.43 6.64 8.08
N PRO A 108 -19.49 5.30 7.93
CA PRO A 108 -20.46 4.66 7.03
C PRO A 108 -21.87 4.69 7.59
N GLU A 109 -22.83 4.95 6.73
CA GLU A 109 -24.27 4.88 7.01
C GLU A 109 -24.87 3.51 6.62
N GLU A 110 -24.11 2.70 5.86
CA GLU A 110 -24.51 1.35 5.44
C GLU A 110 -23.70 0.28 6.15
N HIS A 111 -24.37 -0.77 6.61
CA HIS A 111 -23.78 -1.95 7.26
C HIS A 111 -24.45 -3.25 6.78
N PRO A 112 -23.68 -4.26 6.33
CA PRO A 112 -22.25 -4.20 5.99
C PRO A 112 -21.97 -3.31 4.78
N GLN A 113 -20.78 -2.69 4.73
CA GLN A 113 -20.38 -1.84 3.61
C GLN A 113 -20.18 -2.67 2.34
N LYS A 114 -20.93 -2.31 1.30
CA LYS A 114 -20.77 -2.90 -0.04
C LYS A 114 -19.68 -2.19 -0.81
N GLU A 115 -19.04 -2.87 -1.77
CA GLU A 115 -18.00 -2.26 -2.61
C GLU A 115 -18.53 -1.07 -3.44
N THR A 116 -19.82 -1.06 -3.75
CA THR A 116 -20.50 0.03 -4.46
C THR A 116 -20.84 1.24 -3.60
N TYR A 117 -20.72 1.13 -2.27
CA TYR A 117 -21.00 2.24 -1.37
C TYR A 117 -19.86 3.28 -1.45
N HIS A 118 -20.21 4.55 -1.70
CA HIS A 118 -19.22 5.61 -1.91
C HIS A 118 -18.63 6.18 -0.62
N GLY A 119 -19.27 5.92 0.51
CA GLY A 119 -18.80 6.36 1.82
C GLY A 119 -19.13 7.82 2.16
N SER A 120 -18.79 8.19 3.39
CA SER A 120 -18.93 9.53 3.95
C SER A 120 -17.64 9.91 4.66
N VAL A 121 -16.72 10.56 3.96
CA VAL A 121 -15.38 10.92 4.45
C VAL A 121 -15.29 12.42 4.73
N ASN A 122 -14.74 12.77 5.90
CA ASN A 122 -14.43 14.15 6.25
C ASN A 122 -13.09 14.56 5.59
N THR A 123 -13.12 15.61 4.77
CA THR A 123 -11.94 16.09 4.04
C THR A 123 -10.93 16.87 4.89
N ILE A 124 -11.31 17.34 6.07
CA ILE A 124 -10.51 18.22 6.94
C ILE A 124 -10.27 17.66 8.34
N GLY A 125 -10.66 16.42 8.59
CA GLY A 125 -10.45 15.76 9.89
C GLY A 125 -9.01 15.31 10.11
N LEU A 126 -8.66 14.96 11.35
CA LEU A 126 -7.32 14.48 11.72
C LEU A 126 -6.89 13.20 10.98
N ARG A 127 -7.85 12.40 10.47
CA ARG A 127 -7.60 11.17 9.72
C ARG A 127 -7.59 11.37 8.21
N SER A 128 -8.03 12.53 7.72
CA SER A 128 -8.25 12.79 6.29
C SER A 128 -7.00 12.61 5.45
N CYS A 129 -5.81 12.83 6.01
CA CYS A 129 -4.54 12.57 5.34
C CYS A 129 -4.40 11.10 4.90
N TYR A 130 -4.97 10.16 5.64
CA TYR A 130 -4.99 8.74 5.32
C TYR A 130 -6.23 8.38 4.49
N ASP A 131 -7.42 8.75 4.98
CA ASP A 131 -8.70 8.37 4.40
C ASP A 131 -8.82 8.92 2.96
N GLU A 132 -8.66 10.23 2.76
CA GLU A 132 -8.66 10.86 1.43
C GLU A 132 -7.46 10.47 0.59
N GLY A 133 -6.29 10.27 1.21
CA GLY A 133 -5.12 9.76 0.51
C GLY A 133 -5.38 8.39 -0.15
N LYS A 134 -6.05 7.48 0.54
CA LYS A 134 -6.41 6.16 -0.01
C LYS A 134 -7.54 6.26 -1.05
N ARG A 135 -8.52 7.14 -0.85
CA ARG A 135 -9.56 7.40 -1.85
C ARG A 135 -8.96 7.92 -3.16
N LEU A 136 -8.04 8.89 -3.07
CA LEU A 136 -7.32 9.40 -4.24
C LEU A 136 -6.47 8.32 -4.93
N ALA A 137 -5.84 7.44 -4.16
CA ALA A 137 -5.09 6.31 -4.71
C ALA A 137 -6.00 5.35 -5.51
N GLU A 138 -7.21 5.05 -5.02
CA GLU A 138 -8.21 4.26 -5.77
C GLU A 138 -8.66 4.97 -7.06
N THR A 139 -8.85 6.30 -7.00
CA THR A 139 -9.17 7.11 -8.19
C THR A 139 -8.08 7.00 -9.24
N LEU A 140 -6.81 7.19 -8.86
CA LEU A 140 -5.67 7.02 -9.77
C LEU A 140 -5.64 5.62 -10.39
N CYS A 141 -5.86 4.57 -9.60
CA CYS A 141 -5.93 3.21 -10.10
C CYS A 141 -7.00 3.07 -11.20
N SER A 142 -8.22 3.56 -10.92
CA SER A 142 -9.33 3.52 -11.88
C SER A 142 -9.01 4.28 -13.17
N ASP A 143 -8.35 5.44 -13.06
CA ASP A 143 -7.97 6.26 -14.23
C ASP A 143 -6.88 5.58 -15.06
N TYR A 144 -5.86 5.00 -14.43
CA TYR A 144 -4.83 4.24 -15.14
C TYR A 144 -5.39 2.99 -15.83
N GLN A 145 -6.35 2.32 -15.21
CA GLN A 145 -7.03 1.19 -15.83
C GLN A 145 -7.81 1.64 -17.07
N ARG A 146 -8.62 2.70 -16.95
CA ARG A 146 -9.45 3.20 -18.08
C ARG A 146 -8.64 3.78 -19.22
N MET A 147 -7.55 4.50 -18.92
CA MET A 147 -6.78 5.24 -19.93
C MET A 147 -5.62 4.44 -20.51
N HIS A 148 -5.09 3.49 -19.78
CA HIS A 148 -3.83 2.83 -20.11
C HIS A 148 -3.89 1.30 -20.04
N ASP A 149 -5.06 0.74 -19.73
CA ASP A 149 -5.30 -0.71 -19.63
C ASP A 149 -4.35 -1.43 -18.65
N VAL A 150 -3.94 -0.76 -17.59
CA VAL A 150 -3.10 -1.36 -16.55
C VAL A 150 -3.94 -2.39 -15.78
N ASP A 151 -3.43 -3.61 -15.62
CA ASP A 151 -4.10 -4.68 -14.86
C ASP A 151 -4.01 -4.40 -13.35
N ILE A 152 -5.09 -3.85 -12.78
CA ILE A 152 -5.14 -3.36 -11.40
C ILE A 152 -6.10 -4.20 -10.56
N ARG A 153 -5.69 -4.45 -9.31
CA ARG A 153 -6.55 -4.97 -8.24
C ARG A 153 -6.50 -4.01 -7.06
N ILE A 154 -7.66 -3.71 -6.50
CA ILE A 154 -7.79 -2.88 -5.28
C ILE A 154 -8.33 -3.77 -4.18
N MET A 155 -7.67 -3.78 -3.03
CA MET A 155 -8.09 -4.55 -1.87
C MET A 155 -8.37 -3.60 -0.71
N ARG A 156 -9.66 -3.38 -0.37
CA ARG A 156 -10.10 -2.62 0.80
C ARG A 156 -9.98 -3.47 2.04
N ILE A 157 -8.85 -3.32 2.74
CA ILE A 157 -8.54 -4.11 3.93
C ILE A 157 -9.28 -3.52 5.13
N PHE A 158 -10.06 -4.35 5.81
CA PHE A 158 -10.65 -4.03 7.10
C PHE A 158 -9.65 -4.31 8.23
N ASN A 159 -10.07 -4.17 9.50
CA ASN A 159 -9.21 -4.44 10.64
C ASN A 159 -8.69 -5.87 10.58
N THR A 160 -7.38 -6.01 10.62
CA THR A 160 -6.68 -7.29 10.60
C THR A 160 -5.86 -7.48 11.86
N TYR A 161 -5.50 -8.71 12.16
CA TYR A 161 -4.58 -9.06 13.24
C TYR A 161 -3.70 -10.22 12.78
N GLY A 162 -2.54 -10.36 13.40
CA GLY A 162 -1.63 -11.47 13.08
C GLY A 162 -0.23 -11.29 13.65
N PRO A 163 0.63 -12.32 13.53
CA PRO A 163 2.01 -12.23 13.96
C PRO A 163 2.76 -11.08 13.28
N TYR A 164 3.67 -10.46 14.00
CA TYR A 164 4.47 -9.29 13.58
C TYR A 164 3.67 -8.01 13.30
N MET A 165 2.37 -8.01 13.57
CA MET A 165 1.60 -6.77 13.54
C MET A 165 1.97 -5.89 14.73
N LEU A 166 2.12 -4.59 14.49
CA LEU A 166 2.30 -3.64 15.58
C LEU A 166 1.03 -3.60 16.42
N SER A 167 1.11 -4.04 17.68
CA SER A 167 -0.01 -3.90 18.61
C SER A 167 -0.13 -2.45 19.04
N LEU A 168 -1.28 -1.86 18.76
CA LEU A 168 -1.62 -0.50 19.24
C LEU A 168 -2.44 -0.55 20.52
N ILE A 169 -2.83 -1.74 20.95
CA ILE A 169 -3.66 -1.97 22.13
C ILE A 169 -2.87 -2.92 23.04
N HIS A 170 -2.31 -2.38 24.08
CA HIS A 170 -1.90 -3.17 25.23
C HIS A 170 -3.13 -3.28 26.14
N ILE A 171 -3.82 -4.38 26.00
CA ILE A 171 -4.87 -4.77 26.95
C ILE A 171 -4.20 -5.47 28.12
#